data_9204ac7f104eabf73e65435c9926b834
#
_entry.id   9204ac7f104eabf73e65435c9926b834
#
_cell.length_a   1.000
_cell.length_b   1.000
_cell.length_c   1.000
_cell.angle_alpha   90.00
_cell.angle_beta   90.00
_cell.angle_gamma   90.00
#
_symmetry.space_group_name_H-M   'P 1'
#
loop_
_entity.id
_entity.type
_entity.pdbx_description
1 polymer ?
#
loop_
_entity_poly.entity_id
_entity_poly.type
_entity_poly.pdbx_seq_one_letter_code
_entity_poly.pdbx_strand_id
1 'polypeptide(L)'
;DQRTIAGRRRCQAQQKMNLVSLQLVKQALINGVPADYVLFDSWYSSPKMFYELTKLGLNGVGMLKRSSKVYYQYRGRQYSVKELYKRLQASKYQPKQAYQYSCLVEAHVGNQKFKLRLVFVANRARQDDYLVLATTQLSLQPQEIIQLYARRWQIENYFKVAKQYLRLDKSQVQSYDGLCCHLAIVMIAYNLLAWQERQNEDDRTIGDLFFI
;
A
#
# COMPACT_ATOMS: atom_id res chain seq x y z
N ASP A 1 -30.75 8.95 -4.42
CA ASP A 1 -30.58 9.99 -5.43
C ASP A 1 -29.09 10.21 -5.72
N GLN A 2 -28.68 9.97 -6.97
CA GLN A 2 -27.27 10.11 -7.41
C GLN A 2 -26.80 11.58 -7.47
N ARG A 3 -27.72 12.54 -7.40
CA ARG A 3 -27.38 13.98 -7.39
C ARG A 3 -26.74 14.40 -6.06
N THR A 4 -27.04 13.69 -4.97
CA THR A 4 -26.47 13.96 -3.66
C THR A 4 -25.06 13.34 -3.52
N ILE A 5 -24.22 13.90 -2.64
CA ILE A 5 -22.90 13.33 -2.33
C ILE A 5 -23.04 11.90 -1.78
N ALA A 6 -23.97 11.68 -0.86
CA ALA A 6 -24.26 10.36 -0.28
C ALA A 6 -24.68 9.35 -1.36
N GLY A 7 -25.55 9.75 -2.31
CA GLY A 7 -25.99 8.89 -3.41
C GLY A 7 -24.82 8.52 -4.34
N ARG A 8 -23.97 9.47 -4.70
CA ARG A 8 -22.75 9.19 -5.50
C ARG A 8 -21.81 8.23 -4.79
N ARG A 9 -21.59 8.37 -3.47
CA ARG A 9 -20.76 7.46 -2.69
C ARG A 9 -21.33 6.05 -2.60
N ARG A 10 -22.66 5.90 -2.48
CA ARG A 10 -23.31 4.58 -2.55
C ARG A 10 -23.11 3.89 -3.89
N CYS A 11 -23.21 4.62 -5.00
CA CYS A 11 -22.92 4.07 -6.32
C CYS A 11 -21.45 3.70 -6.48
N GLN A 12 -20.54 4.51 -5.94
CA GLN A 12 -19.11 4.23 -5.95
C GLN A 12 -18.77 2.96 -5.14
N ALA A 13 -19.46 2.72 -4.01
CA ALA A 13 -19.28 1.53 -3.20
C ALA A 13 -19.64 0.21 -3.90
N GLN A 14 -20.44 0.26 -4.98
CA GLN A 14 -20.76 -0.91 -5.80
C GLN A 14 -19.70 -1.21 -6.87
N GLN A 15 -18.74 -0.33 -7.07
CA GLN A 15 -17.66 -0.53 -8.04
C GLN A 15 -16.56 -1.44 -7.48
N LYS A 16 -15.75 -2.01 -8.39
CA LYS A 16 -14.57 -2.77 -7.99
C LYS A 16 -13.61 -1.89 -7.18
N MET A 17 -13.20 -2.34 -6.02
CA MET A 17 -12.36 -1.60 -5.07
C MET A 17 -11.08 -1.02 -5.74
N ASN A 18 -10.45 -1.74 -6.66
CA ASN A 18 -9.27 -1.25 -7.38
C ASN A 18 -9.56 -0.03 -8.28
N LEU A 19 -10.77 0.12 -8.79
CA LEU A 19 -11.17 1.31 -9.54
C LEU A 19 -11.42 2.49 -8.61
N VAL A 20 -12.11 2.22 -7.52
CA VAL A 20 -12.39 3.24 -6.49
C VAL A 20 -11.09 3.78 -5.90
N SER A 21 -10.12 2.91 -5.58
CA SER A 21 -8.83 3.35 -5.03
C SER A 21 -8.06 4.25 -6.00
N LEU A 22 -8.05 3.94 -7.30
CA LEU A 22 -7.45 4.82 -8.31
C LEU A 22 -8.18 6.17 -8.43
N GLN A 23 -9.50 6.19 -8.33
CA GLN A 23 -10.28 7.43 -8.31
C GLN A 23 -9.93 8.28 -7.09
N LEU A 24 -9.79 7.65 -5.91
CA LEU A 24 -9.40 8.35 -4.67
C LEU A 24 -7.98 8.92 -4.77
N VAL A 25 -7.02 8.18 -5.34
CA VAL A 25 -5.66 8.70 -5.59
C VAL A 25 -5.70 9.90 -6.54
N LYS A 26 -6.44 9.82 -7.65
CA LYS A 26 -6.62 10.96 -8.57
C LYS A 26 -7.22 12.18 -7.87
N GLN A 27 -8.24 11.96 -7.05
CA GLN A 27 -8.88 13.04 -6.31
C GLN A 27 -7.92 13.67 -5.29
N ALA A 28 -7.10 12.88 -4.61
CA ALA A 28 -6.08 13.38 -3.69
C ALA A 28 -5.07 14.29 -4.41
N LEU A 29 -4.59 13.88 -5.59
CA LEU A 29 -3.68 14.71 -6.39
C LEU A 29 -4.34 16.01 -6.85
N ILE A 30 -5.60 15.97 -7.31
CA ILE A 30 -6.37 17.17 -7.69
C ILE A 30 -6.52 18.12 -6.49
N ASN A 31 -6.69 17.57 -5.29
CA ASN A 31 -6.79 18.35 -4.05
C ASN A 31 -5.42 18.84 -3.52
N GLY A 32 -4.33 18.66 -4.29
CA GLY A 32 -3.01 19.16 -3.94
C GLY A 32 -2.24 18.32 -2.90
N VAL A 33 -2.64 17.05 -2.67
CA VAL A 33 -1.86 16.16 -1.79
C VAL A 33 -0.56 15.79 -2.47
N PRO A 34 0.61 16.21 -1.96
CA PRO A 34 1.89 15.85 -2.55
C PRO A 34 2.20 14.39 -2.26
N ALA A 35 2.53 13.63 -3.30
CA ALA A 35 2.92 12.23 -3.16
C ALA A 35 3.84 11.80 -4.29
N ASP A 36 4.91 11.08 -3.97
CA ASP A 36 5.79 10.42 -4.94
C ASP A 36 5.48 8.93 -5.03
N TYR A 37 4.92 8.36 -3.96
CA TYR A 37 4.69 6.93 -3.82
C TYR A 37 3.27 6.62 -3.34
N VAL A 38 2.73 5.51 -3.86
CA VAL A 38 1.51 4.89 -3.34
C VAL A 38 1.86 3.50 -2.83
N LEU A 39 1.63 3.28 -1.52
CA LEU A 39 1.89 2.01 -0.86
C LEU A 39 0.58 1.22 -0.73
N PHE A 40 0.59 -0.05 -1.12
CA PHE A 40 -0.63 -0.87 -1.08
C PHE A 40 -0.33 -2.34 -0.80
N ASP A 41 -1.31 -3.01 -0.24
CA ASP A 41 -1.22 -4.43 0.06
C ASP A 41 -1.47 -5.32 -1.17
N SER A 42 -1.49 -6.63 -0.96
CA SER A 42 -1.69 -7.60 -2.03
C SER A 42 -3.08 -7.59 -2.66
N TRP A 43 -4.08 -6.96 -2.04
CA TRP A 43 -5.43 -6.81 -2.62
C TRP A 43 -5.42 -5.93 -3.86
N TYR A 44 -4.66 -4.84 -3.81
CA TYR A 44 -4.57 -3.84 -4.88
C TYR A 44 -3.45 -4.13 -5.88
N SER A 45 -2.54 -5.03 -5.51
CA SER A 45 -1.30 -5.30 -6.23
C SER A 45 -1.55 -6.08 -7.53
N SER A 46 -1.83 -5.37 -8.59
CA SER A 46 -2.00 -5.93 -9.94
C SER A 46 -1.16 -5.14 -10.95
N PRO A 47 -0.71 -5.75 -12.06
CA PRO A 47 0.00 -5.01 -13.12
C PRO A 47 -0.75 -3.76 -13.57
N LYS A 48 -2.09 -3.83 -13.67
CA LYS A 48 -2.92 -2.69 -14.03
C LYS A 48 -2.81 -1.54 -13.03
N MET A 49 -2.80 -1.83 -11.70
CA MET A 49 -2.66 -0.80 -10.68
C MET A 49 -1.32 -0.07 -10.81
N PHE A 50 -0.22 -0.80 -10.90
CA PHE A 50 1.11 -0.21 -11.11
C PHE A 50 1.17 0.67 -12.37
N TYR A 51 0.62 0.17 -13.49
CA TYR A 51 0.59 0.92 -14.73
C TYR A 51 -0.25 2.20 -14.65
N GLU A 52 -1.43 2.15 -14.04
CA GLU A 52 -2.27 3.34 -13.88
C GLU A 52 -1.63 4.38 -12.95
N LEU A 53 -0.89 3.97 -11.92
CA LEU A 53 -0.14 4.89 -11.06
C LEU A 53 0.98 5.59 -11.83
N THR A 54 1.72 4.88 -12.70
CA THR A 54 2.77 5.53 -13.51
C THR A 54 2.21 6.58 -14.46
N LYS A 55 0.99 6.39 -14.99
CA LYS A 55 0.31 7.42 -15.79
C LYS A 55 -0.03 8.69 -15.00
N LEU A 56 -0.18 8.57 -13.69
CA LEU A 56 -0.41 9.70 -12.79
C LEU A 56 0.89 10.35 -12.31
N GLY A 57 2.06 9.92 -12.80
CA GLY A 57 3.36 10.38 -12.34
C GLY A 57 3.77 9.82 -10.96
N LEU A 58 3.07 8.79 -10.47
CA LEU A 58 3.32 8.19 -9.17
C LEU A 58 4.05 6.86 -9.27
N ASN A 59 4.85 6.55 -8.27
CA ASN A 59 5.47 5.24 -8.12
C ASN A 59 4.63 4.34 -7.20
N GLY A 60 4.32 3.13 -7.66
CA GLY A 60 3.69 2.12 -6.83
C GLY A 60 4.70 1.29 -6.07
N VAL A 61 4.44 1.01 -4.80
CA VAL A 61 5.14 -0.03 -4.02
C VAL A 61 4.10 -0.93 -3.37
N GLY A 62 4.09 -2.21 -3.74
CA GLY A 62 3.05 -3.12 -3.26
C GLY A 62 3.54 -4.55 -3.05
N MET A 63 2.85 -5.29 -2.18
CA MET A 63 3.09 -6.71 -1.99
C MET A 63 2.34 -7.52 -3.04
N LEU A 64 3.04 -8.35 -3.80
CA LEU A 64 2.40 -9.21 -4.82
C LEU A 64 1.76 -10.45 -4.20
N LYS A 65 0.60 -10.82 -4.75
CA LYS A 65 0.03 -12.17 -4.51
C LYS A 65 0.87 -13.22 -5.22
N ARG A 66 1.12 -14.33 -4.57
CA ARG A 66 1.78 -15.52 -5.17
C ARG A 66 0.78 -16.30 -6.02
N SER A 67 0.17 -15.62 -6.98
CA SER A 67 -0.83 -16.18 -7.89
C SER A 67 -0.18 -16.91 -9.06
N SER A 68 -0.78 -18.01 -9.52
CA SER A 68 -0.44 -18.67 -10.77
C SER A 68 -1.13 -18.07 -12.00
N LYS A 69 -1.94 -17.01 -11.82
CA LYS A 69 -2.71 -16.37 -12.90
C LYS A 69 -2.05 -15.12 -13.47
N VAL A 70 -0.99 -14.62 -12.83
CA VAL A 70 -0.27 -13.40 -13.25
C VAL A 70 1.15 -13.79 -13.59
N TYR A 71 1.57 -13.46 -14.80
CA TYR A 71 2.89 -13.76 -15.33
C TYR A 71 3.67 -12.48 -15.56
N TYR A 72 4.99 -12.58 -15.37
CA TYR A 72 5.97 -11.53 -15.60
C TYR A 72 7.04 -12.05 -16.53
N GLN A 73 7.52 -11.24 -17.46
CA GLN A 73 8.59 -11.63 -18.36
C GLN A 73 9.96 -11.37 -17.69
N TYR A 74 10.76 -12.42 -17.61
CA TYR A 74 12.12 -12.38 -17.08
C TYR A 74 13.06 -13.10 -18.05
N ARG A 75 14.10 -12.41 -18.54
CA ARG A 75 15.07 -12.94 -19.50
C ARG A 75 14.40 -13.63 -20.72
N GLY A 76 13.39 -12.99 -21.29
CA GLY A 76 12.69 -13.45 -22.49
C GLY A 76 11.64 -14.54 -22.27
N ARG A 77 11.44 -15.04 -21.04
CA ARG A 77 10.43 -16.06 -20.70
C ARG A 77 9.44 -15.55 -19.68
N GLN A 78 8.23 -16.09 -19.71
CA GLN A 78 7.17 -15.75 -18.76
C GLN A 78 7.21 -16.68 -17.56
N TYR A 79 7.06 -16.11 -16.35
CA TYR A 79 7.05 -16.81 -15.08
C TYR A 79 5.96 -16.24 -14.17
N SER A 80 5.25 -17.10 -13.46
CA SER A 80 4.52 -16.67 -12.28
C SER A 80 5.50 -16.30 -11.16
N VAL A 81 5.01 -15.60 -10.13
CA VAL A 81 5.85 -15.23 -8.98
C VAL A 81 6.49 -16.45 -8.32
N LYS A 82 5.75 -17.57 -8.22
CA LYS A 82 6.26 -18.82 -7.63
C LYS A 82 7.37 -19.47 -8.47
N GLU A 83 7.19 -19.53 -9.78
CA GLU A 83 8.19 -20.08 -10.70
C GLU A 83 9.44 -19.23 -10.73
N LEU A 84 9.28 -17.90 -10.72
CA LEU A 84 10.38 -16.96 -10.67
C LEU A 84 11.22 -17.13 -9.39
N TYR A 85 10.56 -17.30 -8.23
CA TYR A 85 11.24 -17.58 -6.97
C TYR A 85 12.09 -18.85 -7.06
N LYS A 86 11.50 -19.97 -7.51
CA LYS A 86 12.23 -21.24 -7.70
C LYS A 86 13.41 -21.07 -8.66
N ARG A 87 13.24 -20.30 -9.73
CA ARG A 87 14.30 -20.02 -10.70
C ARG A 87 15.47 -19.23 -10.10
N LEU A 88 15.17 -18.22 -9.29
CA LEU A 88 16.17 -17.41 -8.60
C LEU A 88 16.90 -18.22 -7.52
N GLN A 89 16.18 -19.06 -6.79
CA GLN A 89 16.73 -19.96 -5.78
C GLN A 89 17.74 -20.95 -6.39
N ALA A 90 17.46 -21.49 -7.57
CA ALA A 90 18.35 -22.40 -8.28
C ALA A 90 19.65 -21.73 -8.77
N SER A 91 19.72 -20.39 -8.81
CA SER A 91 20.91 -19.65 -9.26
C SER A 91 22.06 -19.58 -8.24
N LYS A 92 21.94 -20.21 -7.08
CA LYS A 92 22.92 -20.25 -5.97
C LYS A 92 23.40 -18.89 -5.44
N TYR A 93 22.80 -17.79 -5.87
CA TYR A 93 23.11 -16.48 -5.33
C TYR A 93 22.33 -16.26 -4.03
N GLN A 94 23.01 -16.26 -2.91
CA GLN A 94 22.42 -15.93 -1.60
C GLN A 94 22.97 -14.56 -1.17
N PRO A 95 22.17 -13.51 -1.21
CA PRO A 95 22.58 -12.22 -0.65
C PRO A 95 22.63 -12.30 0.88
N LYS A 96 23.70 -11.77 1.46
CA LYS A 96 23.87 -11.63 2.93
C LYS A 96 23.03 -10.48 3.51
N GLN A 97 21.81 -10.23 2.99
CA GLN A 97 21.04 -9.02 3.27
C GLN A 97 19.61 -9.36 3.73
N ALA A 98 18.83 -8.35 4.08
CA ALA A 98 17.44 -8.47 4.55
C ALA A 98 16.47 -9.05 3.50
N TYR A 99 16.88 -9.20 2.25
CA TYR A 99 16.12 -9.82 1.16
C TYR A 99 16.83 -11.07 0.62
N GLN A 100 16.07 -12.01 0.08
CA GLN A 100 16.62 -13.23 -0.51
C GLN A 100 17.07 -13.00 -1.96
N TYR A 101 16.21 -12.38 -2.77
CA TYR A 101 16.46 -12.16 -4.20
C TYR A 101 15.86 -10.82 -4.63
N SER A 102 16.44 -10.21 -5.66
CA SER A 102 15.87 -9.09 -6.38
C SER A 102 16.09 -9.28 -7.88
N CYS A 103 15.09 -8.94 -8.68
CA CYS A 103 15.18 -8.98 -10.13
C CYS A 103 14.30 -7.90 -10.79
N LEU A 104 14.66 -7.55 -12.01
CA LEU A 104 13.85 -6.73 -12.89
C LEU A 104 13.01 -7.65 -13.79
N VAL A 105 11.73 -7.35 -13.88
CA VAL A 105 10.79 -8.07 -14.74
C VAL A 105 10.01 -7.08 -15.59
N GLU A 106 9.48 -7.55 -16.71
CA GLU A 106 8.53 -6.80 -17.53
C GLU A 106 7.10 -7.30 -17.23
N ALA A 107 6.21 -6.38 -16.93
CA ALA A 107 4.80 -6.61 -16.71
C ALA A 107 4.00 -6.10 -17.92
N HIS A 108 2.85 -6.72 -18.18
CA HIS A 108 2.02 -6.44 -19.34
C HIS A 108 0.60 -6.02 -18.91
N VAL A 109 0.07 -4.99 -19.55
CA VAL A 109 -1.34 -4.56 -19.41
C VAL A 109 -1.88 -4.31 -20.80
N GLY A 110 -2.68 -5.26 -21.34
CA GLY A 110 -3.01 -5.27 -22.77
C GLY A 110 -1.73 -5.31 -23.60
N ASN A 111 -1.59 -4.37 -24.53
CA ASN A 111 -0.42 -4.23 -25.40
C ASN A 111 0.72 -3.40 -24.79
N GLN A 112 0.53 -2.87 -23.59
CA GLN A 112 1.50 -2.02 -22.93
C GLN A 112 2.46 -2.85 -22.07
N LYS A 113 3.74 -2.50 -22.13
CA LYS A 113 4.82 -3.14 -21.36
C LYS A 113 5.48 -2.12 -20.47
N PHE A 114 5.81 -2.52 -19.25
CA PHE A 114 6.55 -1.68 -18.31
C PHE A 114 7.36 -2.55 -17.36
N LYS A 115 8.41 -1.96 -16.79
CA LYS A 115 9.32 -2.67 -15.90
C LYS A 115 8.89 -2.55 -14.44
N LEU A 116 9.09 -3.63 -13.70
CA LEU A 116 8.96 -3.68 -12.25
C LEU A 116 10.24 -4.24 -11.66
N ARG A 117 10.65 -3.71 -10.52
CA ARG A 117 11.63 -4.38 -9.66
C ARG A 117 10.87 -5.23 -8.65
N LEU A 118 11.21 -6.51 -8.59
CA LEU A 118 10.71 -7.43 -7.58
C LEU A 118 11.77 -7.65 -6.52
N VAL A 119 11.34 -7.72 -5.25
CA VAL A 119 12.18 -8.04 -4.09
C VAL A 119 11.53 -9.15 -3.31
N PHE A 120 12.23 -10.26 -3.16
CA PHE A 120 11.79 -11.43 -2.40
C PHE A 120 12.38 -11.34 -1.00
N VAL A 121 11.53 -11.28 0.01
CA VAL A 121 11.90 -11.09 1.42
C VAL A 121 11.53 -12.35 2.20
N ALA A 122 12.47 -12.90 2.98
CA ALA A 122 12.19 -14.04 3.84
C ALA A 122 11.13 -13.67 4.90
N ASN A 123 10.21 -14.59 5.15
CA ASN A 123 9.32 -14.47 6.28
C ASN A 123 10.05 -14.92 7.54
N ARG A 124 10.30 -13.99 8.47
CA ARG A 124 11.03 -14.30 9.72
C ARG A 124 10.29 -15.27 10.63
N ALA A 125 8.96 -15.33 10.50
CA ALA A 125 8.12 -16.21 11.32
C ALA A 125 8.00 -17.65 10.75
N ARG A 126 8.33 -17.85 9.46
CA ARG A 126 8.20 -19.14 8.77
C ARG A 126 9.36 -19.31 7.80
N GLN A 127 10.26 -20.26 8.10
CA GLN A 127 11.52 -20.45 7.35
C GLN A 127 11.36 -20.71 5.84
N ASP A 128 10.25 -21.31 5.41
CA ASP A 128 9.98 -21.65 4.01
C ASP A 128 9.02 -20.67 3.31
N ASP A 129 8.67 -19.58 3.97
CA ASP A 129 7.74 -18.59 3.43
C ASP A 129 8.44 -17.28 3.06
N TYR A 130 7.92 -16.61 2.05
CA TYR A 130 8.49 -15.37 1.56
C TYR A 130 7.41 -14.37 1.15
N LEU A 131 7.73 -13.11 1.25
CA LEU A 131 6.95 -12.00 0.70
C LEU A 131 7.58 -11.53 -0.60
N VAL A 132 6.79 -11.01 -1.51
CA VAL A 132 7.29 -10.40 -2.75
C VAL A 132 6.79 -8.96 -2.82
N LEU A 133 7.71 -8.03 -2.78
CA LEU A 133 7.44 -6.62 -3.01
C LEU A 133 7.74 -6.28 -4.45
N ALA A 134 6.94 -5.39 -5.02
CA ALA A 134 7.14 -4.86 -6.37
C ALA A 134 7.10 -3.34 -6.35
N THR A 135 7.91 -2.72 -7.21
CA THR A 135 7.88 -1.27 -7.41
C THR A 135 8.11 -0.88 -8.86
N THR A 136 7.51 0.24 -9.26
CA THR A 136 7.78 0.90 -10.54
C THR A 136 9.03 1.78 -10.48
N GLN A 137 9.49 2.18 -9.28
CA GLN A 137 10.72 2.96 -9.10
C GLN A 137 11.94 2.04 -9.15
N LEU A 138 12.55 1.97 -10.32
CA LEU A 138 13.63 1.01 -10.61
C LEU A 138 14.97 1.40 -9.99
N SER A 139 15.18 2.66 -9.62
CA SER A 139 16.43 3.16 -9.03
C SER A 139 16.60 2.76 -7.56
N LEU A 140 15.48 2.48 -6.85
CA LEU A 140 15.54 2.11 -5.44
C LEU A 140 16.29 0.79 -5.23
N GLN A 141 17.13 0.76 -4.20
CA GLN A 141 17.77 -0.47 -3.77
C GLN A 141 16.75 -1.37 -3.04
N PRO A 142 16.93 -2.70 -3.04
CA PRO A 142 15.99 -3.62 -2.41
C PRO A 142 15.68 -3.30 -0.94
N GLN A 143 16.66 -2.85 -0.18
CA GLN A 143 16.49 -2.46 1.22
C GLN A 143 15.61 -1.21 1.38
N GLU A 144 15.79 -0.22 0.50
CA GLU A 144 14.95 0.98 0.49
C GLU A 144 13.50 0.64 0.18
N ILE A 145 13.26 -0.32 -0.74
CA ILE A 145 11.92 -0.81 -1.07
C ILE A 145 11.26 -1.45 0.16
N ILE A 146 12.01 -2.26 0.92
CA ILE A 146 11.51 -2.90 2.14
C ILE A 146 11.17 -1.85 3.20
N GLN A 147 12.07 -0.88 3.43
CA GLN A 147 11.86 0.20 4.40
C GLN A 147 10.67 1.10 4.00
N LEU A 148 10.57 1.43 2.71
CA LEU A 148 9.46 2.24 2.19
C LEU A 148 8.12 1.49 2.35
N TYR A 149 8.08 0.20 2.00
CA TYR A 149 6.87 -0.61 2.16
C TYR A 149 6.47 -0.77 3.64
N ALA A 150 7.43 -0.86 4.55
CA ALA A 150 7.15 -0.95 5.98
C ALA A 150 6.36 0.25 6.52
N ARG A 151 6.49 1.44 5.91
CA ARG A 151 5.69 2.62 6.27
C ARG A 151 4.18 2.42 6.07
N ARG A 152 3.77 1.48 5.24
CA ARG A 152 2.35 1.11 5.07
C ARG A 152 1.71 0.70 6.40
N TRP A 153 2.48 0.14 7.32
CA TRP A 153 2.01 -0.26 8.66
C TRP A 153 1.46 0.91 9.49
N GLN A 154 1.77 2.14 9.12
CA GLN A 154 1.20 3.33 9.79
C GLN A 154 -0.33 3.40 9.63
N ILE A 155 -0.90 2.78 8.60
CA ILE A 155 -2.35 2.69 8.40
C ILE A 155 -2.98 1.84 9.51
N GLU A 156 -2.37 0.70 9.85
CA GLU A 156 -2.86 -0.17 10.92
C GLU A 156 -2.74 0.51 12.28
N ASN A 157 -1.63 1.22 12.52
CA ASN A 157 -1.45 2.02 13.74
C ASN A 157 -2.50 3.12 13.86
N TYR A 158 -2.77 3.85 12.76
CA TYR A 158 -3.86 4.84 12.75
C TYR A 158 -5.19 4.21 13.17
N PHE A 159 -5.60 3.10 12.52
CA PHE A 159 -6.86 2.46 12.86
C PHE A 159 -6.91 1.91 14.28
N LYS A 160 -5.79 1.39 14.79
CA LYS A 160 -5.66 0.93 16.18
C LYS A 160 -5.93 2.08 17.14
N VAL A 161 -5.19 3.19 17.02
CA VAL A 161 -5.32 4.38 17.88
C VAL A 161 -6.72 4.99 17.73
N ALA A 162 -7.18 5.17 16.50
CA ALA A 162 -8.46 5.80 16.22
C ALA A 162 -9.65 5.02 16.81
N LYS A 163 -9.61 3.67 16.76
CA LYS A 163 -10.65 2.83 17.37
C LYS A 163 -10.51 2.77 18.89
N GLN A 164 -9.31 2.60 19.39
CA GLN A 164 -9.07 2.38 20.81
C GLN A 164 -9.30 3.65 21.64
N TYR A 165 -8.82 4.79 21.16
CA TYR A 165 -8.77 6.04 21.93
C TYR A 165 -9.71 7.13 21.39
N LEU A 166 -9.91 7.23 20.06
CA LEU A 166 -10.67 8.30 19.44
C LEU A 166 -12.10 7.88 19.04
N ARG A 167 -12.54 6.71 19.45
CA ARG A 167 -13.91 6.19 19.24
C ARG A 167 -14.35 6.18 17.77
N LEU A 168 -13.44 5.88 16.83
CA LEU A 168 -13.72 5.86 15.39
C LEU A 168 -14.94 4.98 15.03
N ASP A 169 -15.09 3.83 15.68
CA ASP A 169 -16.15 2.83 15.45
C ASP A 169 -17.32 2.92 16.42
N LYS A 170 -17.34 3.92 17.31
CA LYS A 170 -18.38 4.07 18.36
C LYS A 170 -19.29 5.27 18.11
N SER A 171 -19.34 5.76 16.88
CA SER A 171 -20.24 6.86 16.51
C SER A 171 -21.69 6.37 16.50
N GLN A 172 -22.60 7.12 17.13
CA GLN A 172 -24.05 6.90 17.07
C GLN A 172 -24.72 7.77 16.02
N VAL A 173 -23.95 8.49 15.22
CA VAL A 173 -24.48 9.39 14.20
C VAL A 173 -25.06 8.59 13.03
N GLN A 174 -26.32 8.86 12.68
CA GLN A 174 -27.03 8.16 11.60
C GLN A 174 -27.00 8.91 10.26
N SER A 175 -26.73 10.22 10.26
CA SER A 175 -26.66 10.98 9.02
C SER A 175 -25.30 10.82 8.33
N TYR A 176 -25.30 10.86 6.99
CA TYR A 176 -24.07 10.79 6.20
C TYR A 176 -23.12 11.95 6.55
N ASP A 177 -23.62 13.18 6.62
CA ASP A 177 -22.81 14.36 6.90
C ASP A 177 -22.23 14.34 8.32
N GLY A 178 -23.04 13.90 9.29
CA GLY A 178 -22.57 13.70 10.65
C GLY A 178 -21.49 12.63 10.76
N LEU A 179 -21.61 11.52 10.03
CA LEU A 179 -20.56 10.50 9.97
C LEU A 179 -19.29 11.04 9.34
N CYS A 180 -19.39 11.79 8.25
CA CYS A 180 -18.23 12.45 7.63
C CYS A 180 -17.55 13.44 8.59
N CYS A 181 -18.35 14.22 9.33
CA CYS A 181 -17.83 15.14 10.35
C CYS A 181 -17.10 14.39 11.46
N HIS A 182 -17.70 13.31 12.00
CA HIS A 182 -17.05 12.47 13.01
C HIS A 182 -15.71 11.91 12.53
N LEU A 183 -15.66 11.34 11.32
CA LEU A 183 -14.43 10.83 10.73
C LEU A 183 -13.37 11.92 10.57
N ALA A 184 -13.76 13.11 10.11
CA ALA A 184 -12.85 14.25 9.95
C ALA A 184 -12.26 14.70 11.30
N ILE A 185 -13.08 14.77 12.35
CA ILE A 185 -12.63 15.12 13.70
C ILE A 185 -11.64 14.09 14.23
N VAL A 186 -11.92 12.79 14.07
CA VAL A 186 -11.01 11.71 14.47
C VAL A 186 -9.68 11.80 13.73
N MET A 187 -9.70 12.07 12.43
CA MET A 187 -8.47 12.24 11.64
C MET A 187 -7.66 13.46 12.07
N ILE A 188 -8.31 14.59 12.34
CA ILE A 188 -7.64 15.81 12.84
C ILE A 188 -7.02 15.54 14.20
N ALA A 189 -7.76 14.95 15.14
CA ALA A 189 -7.26 14.61 16.46
C ALA A 189 -6.04 13.67 16.38
N TYR A 190 -6.11 12.63 15.55
CA TYR A 190 -4.97 11.74 15.33
C TYR A 190 -3.74 12.50 14.77
N ASN A 191 -3.94 13.35 13.78
CA ASN A 191 -2.86 14.11 13.18
C ASN A 191 -2.19 15.06 14.19
N LEU A 192 -2.96 15.70 15.06
CA LEU A 192 -2.43 16.56 16.13
C LEU A 192 -1.59 15.75 17.12
N LEU A 193 -2.10 14.58 17.56
CA LEU A 193 -1.37 13.69 18.48
C LEU A 193 -0.08 13.16 17.83
N ALA A 194 -0.16 12.70 16.57
CA ALA A 194 1.00 12.22 15.83
C ALA A 194 2.02 13.33 15.55
N TRP A 195 1.57 14.56 15.39
CA TRP A 195 2.45 15.71 15.24
C TRP A 195 3.17 16.01 16.58
N GLN A 196 2.43 16.02 17.68
CA GLN A 196 2.99 16.23 19.03
C GLN A 196 4.02 15.14 19.39
N GLU A 197 3.70 13.87 19.15
CA GLU A 197 4.64 12.76 19.36
C GLU A 197 5.95 12.95 18.55
N ARG A 198 5.88 13.49 17.34
CA ARG A 198 7.07 13.73 16.50
C ARG A 198 7.94 14.90 16.94
N GLN A 199 7.44 15.80 17.78
CA GLN A 199 8.23 16.90 18.33
C GLN A 199 9.25 16.41 19.38
N ASN A 200 9.12 15.17 19.87
CA ASN A 200 9.96 14.57 20.92
C ASN A 200 10.05 15.42 22.21
N GLU A 201 9.04 16.22 22.49
CA GLU A 201 8.95 17.02 23.72
C GLU A 201 8.36 16.21 24.89
N ASP A 202 7.77 15.05 24.58
CA ASP A 202 7.09 14.16 25.51
C ASP A 202 7.45 12.71 25.17
N ASP A 203 8.03 11.98 26.12
CA ASP A 203 8.42 10.57 25.92
C ASP A 203 7.22 9.60 25.88
N ARG A 204 6.01 10.09 26.17
CA ARG A 204 4.79 9.27 26.14
C ARG A 204 4.39 8.91 24.73
N THR A 205 3.96 7.66 24.55
CA THR A 205 3.29 7.25 23.29
C THR A 205 1.90 7.87 23.17
N ILE A 206 1.33 7.89 21.97
CA ILE A 206 -0.05 8.37 21.76
C ILE A 206 -1.02 7.65 22.73
N GLY A 207 -0.80 6.36 23.02
CA GLY A 207 -1.61 5.60 23.98
C GLY A 207 -1.53 6.15 25.39
N ASP A 208 -0.33 6.52 25.83
CA ASP A 208 -0.08 7.01 27.20
C ASP A 208 -0.69 8.39 27.46
N LEU A 209 -0.93 9.19 26.40
CA LEU A 209 -1.59 10.50 26.52
C LEU A 209 -3.06 10.41 26.94
N PHE A 210 -3.69 9.22 26.85
CA PHE A 210 -5.07 8.99 27.24
C PHE A 210 -5.23 8.38 28.64
N PHE A 211 -4.14 8.05 29.31
CA PHE A 211 -4.13 7.54 30.69
C PHE A 211 -3.46 8.57 31.61
N ILE A 212 -4.23 9.59 31.98
CA ILE A 212 -3.87 10.56 33.03
C ILE A 212 -4.59 10.18 34.31
#